data_d2e09ceafa29c3274071d81c4383ac80
#
_entry.id   d2e09ceafa29c3274071d81c4383ac80
#
_cell.length_a   1.000
_cell.length_b   1.000
_cell.length_c   1.000
_cell.angle_alpha   90.00
_cell.angle_beta   90.00
_cell.angle_gamma   90.00
#
_symmetry.space_group_name_H-M   'P 1'
#
loop_
_entity.id
_entity.type
_entity.pdbx_description
1 polymer ?
#
loop_
_entity_poly.entity_id
_entity_poly.type
_entity_poly.pdbx_seq_one_letter_code
_entity_poly.pdbx_strand_id
1 'polypeptide(L)'
;MAFQPATFGEDDFLRTATLEVAGGNRTIFQEDWWLQAASNGAIETISVHWGGCDVASLSFTRKERPFGVRSLVMPPYTRTLGPVLNLPPSMPAPRCANLRRVAREIMLGLPRHDHFSLRLDCEDETAFAFALAGCAIGQQFTFRVAADADPSRLLEQVDRSTARLIRAASRRLRLHEHADFDRFVDVAYRHHPGERNSHDFQALKRLFVACTQRRQAIILGLTDAQGHDVASVLLVWGYGTLYYLVPHRDRERSGGDANALLLWSAMEFALDRGLVFDVDGYHSAGTASFLSSFGFPRHIRHVVTHCSLRGLILKGLHGWWENRGARDLRPDPLCGIQMGNARLPQRLRQEARPEQRHGQPALKAGSRQ
;
A
#
# COMPACT_ATOMS: atom_id res chain seq x y z
N MET A 1 13.59 -7.65 -34.72
CA MET A 1 13.57 -8.87 -33.94
C MET A 1 12.26 -8.88 -33.16
N ALA A 2 11.28 -9.68 -33.57
CA ALA A 2 9.99 -9.74 -32.92
C ALA A 2 10.13 -10.52 -31.62
N PHE A 3 9.75 -9.88 -30.51
CA PHE A 3 9.67 -10.52 -29.19
C PHE A 3 8.45 -11.45 -29.19
N GLN A 4 8.66 -12.75 -29.12
CA GLN A 4 7.59 -13.71 -28.84
C GLN A 4 7.21 -13.59 -27.37
N PRO A 5 5.92 -13.51 -27.02
CA PRO A 5 5.48 -13.57 -25.64
C PRO A 5 5.82 -14.94 -25.08
N ALA A 6 6.58 -14.98 -24.00
CA ALA A 6 6.88 -16.22 -23.30
C ALA A 6 5.58 -16.73 -22.65
N THR A 7 5.06 -17.82 -23.18
CA THR A 7 4.02 -18.63 -22.52
C THR A 7 4.67 -19.24 -21.28
N PHE A 8 4.24 -18.84 -20.11
CA PHE A 8 4.69 -19.39 -18.84
C PHE A 8 4.13 -20.81 -18.69
N GLY A 9 5.00 -21.82 -18.58
CA GLY A 9 4.59 -23.18 -18.26
C GLY A 9 4.22 -23.31 -16.79
N GLU A 10 3.18 -24.05 -16.46
CA GLU A 10 2.71 -24.31 -15.08
C GLU A 10 3.82 -24.89 -14.17
N ASP A 11 4.75 -25.68 -14.70
CA ASP A 11 5.84 -26.32 -13.94
C ASP A 11 6.89 -25.34 -13.41
N ASP A 12 7.15 -24.22 -14.08
CA ASP A 12 8.11 -23.19 -13.65
C ASP A 12 7.57 -22.36 -12.49
N PHE A 13 6.25 -22.26 -12.37
CA PHE A 13 5.56 -21.50 -11.32
C PHE A 13 5.60 -22.24 -9.98
N LEU A 14 5.39 -23.55 -9.99
CA LEU A 14 5.43 -24.41 -8.81
C LEU A 14 6.83 -24.50 -8.19
N ARG A 15 7.90 -24.42 -9.00
CA ARG A 15 9.28 -24.41 -8.50
C ARG A 15 9.61 -23.13 -7.74
N THR A 16 9.13 -21.98 -8.15
CA THR A 16 9.35 -20.71 -7.45
C THR A 16 8.56 -20.66 -6.14
N ALA A 17 7.34 -21.16 -6.13
CA ALA A 17 6.50 -21.21 -4.91
C ALA A 17 7.03 -22.21 -3.87
N THR A 18 7.68 -23.31 -4.26
CA THR A 18 8.14 -24.37 -3.33
C THR A 18 9.46 -24.03 -2.64
N LEU A 19 10.31 -23.19 -3.23
CA LEU A 19 11.57 -22.75 -2.63
C LEU A 19 11.41 -21.68 -1.53
N GLU A 20 10.26 -21.04 -1.46
CA GLU A 20 10.00 -19.89 -0.58
C GLU A 20 9.42 -20.24 0.80
N VAL A 21 8.98 -21.48 1.03
CA VAL A 21 8.37 -21.91 2.31
C VAL A 21 9.37 -22.05 3.47
N ALA A 22 10.66 -22.02 3.19
CA ALA A 22 11.72 -22.29 4.19
C ALA A 22 12.23 -21.06 4.96
N GLY A 23 11.76 -19.86 4.71
CA GLY A 23 12.33 -18.65 5.30
C GLY A 23 11.30 -17.63 5.75
N GLY A 24 10.72 -17.81 6.96
CA GLY A 24 10.08 -16.74 7.76
C GLY A 24 9.26 -15.70 6.96
N ASN A 25 8.51 -14.85 7.63
CA ASN A 25 7.62 -13.80 7.07
C ASN A 25 8.31 -12.77 6.12
N ARG A 26 8.96 -13.26 5.06
CA ARG A 26 9.60 -12.42 4.04
C ARG A 26 8.61 -11.97 2.99
N THR A 27 8.86 -10.80 2.42
CA THR A 27 8.13 -10.26 1.27
C THR A 27 9.10 -9.94 0.13
N ILE A 28 8.61 -9.85 -1.10
CA ILE A 28 9.39 -9.39 -2.26
C ILE A 28 10.07 -8.03 -2.01
N PHE A 29 9.49 -7.22 -1.15
CA PHE A 29 9.97 -5.88 -0.83
C PHE A 29 11.24 -5.87 0.04
N GLN A 30 11.62 -7.00 0.63
CA GLN A 30 12.85 -7.17 1.42
C GLN A 30 14.00 -7.73 0.59
N GLU A 31 13.77 -8.05 -0.67
CA GLU A 31 14.81 -8.54 -1.58
C GLU A 31 15.80 -7.44 -1.95
N ASP A 32 17.10 -7.74 -1.90
CA ASP A 32 18.15 -6.77 -2.22
C ASP A 32 17.99 -6.18 -3.61
N TRP A 33 17.65 -7.01 -4.60
CA TRP A 33 17.42 -6.54 -5.98
C TRP A 33 16.22 -5.60 -6.09
N TRP A 34 15.13 -5.83 -5.29
CA TRP A 34 14.00 -4.92 -5.22
C TRP A 34 14.42 -3.57 -4.64
N LEU A 35 15.10 -3.61 -3.51
CA LEU A 35 15.56 -2.42 -2.78
C LEU A 35 16.53 -1.59 -3.62
N GLN A 36 17.46 -2.23 -4.32
CA GLN A 36 18.38 -1.57 -5.25
C GLN A 36 17.65 -0.91 -6.42
N ALA A 37 16.70 -1.63 -7.06
CA ALA A 37 15.92 -1.09 -8.18
C ALA A 37 15.02 0.07 -7.75
N ALA A 38 14.33 -0.05 -6.61
CA ALA A 38 13.43 0.97 -6.08
C ALA A 38 14.16 2.24 -5.68
N SER A 39 15.33 2.12 -5.04
CA SER A 39 16.11 3.25 -4.52
C SER A 39 17.13 3.82 -5.50
N ASN A 40 17.28 3.22 -6.68
CA ASN A 40 18.39 3.52 -7.61
C ASN A 40 19.76 3.39 -6.95
N GLY A 41 19.96 2.34 -6.16
CA GLY A 41 21.20 2.09 -5.43
C GLY A 41 21.37 2.89 -4.13
N ALA A 42 20.47 3.81 -3.80
CA ALA A 42 20.55 4.64 -2.59
C ALA A 42 19.92 3.94 -1.35
N ILE A 43 20.15 2.63 -1.22
CA ILE A 43 19.70 1.84 -0.07
C ILE A 43 20.82 1.72 0.96
N GLU A 44 20.48 1.82 2.23
CA GLU A 44 21.35 1.55 3.36
C GLU A 44 20.77 0.42 4.19
N THR A 45 21.63 -0.41 4.76
CA THR A 45 21.21 -1.54 5.58
C THR A 45 21.99 -1.55 6.89
N ILE A 46 21.29 -1.81 7.98
CA ILE A 46 21.87 -2.08 9.29
C ILE A 46 21.76 -3.57 9.54
N SER A 47 22.86 -4.20 9.94
CA SER A 47 22.90 -5.59 10.37
C SER A 47 23.11 -5.68 11.88
N VAL A 48 22.43 -6.63 12.49
CA VAL A 48 22.58 -7.01 13.90
C VAL A 48 23.32 -8.34 13.96
N HIS A 49 24.42 -8.38 14.70
CA HIS A 49 25.31 -9.54 14.79
C HIS A 49 25.37 -10.08 16.22
N TRP A 50 25.11 -11.38 16.37
CA TRP A 50 25.31 -12.08 17.65
C TRP A 50 26.20 -13.29 17.44
N GLY A 51 27.31 -13.36 18.23
CA GLY A 51 28.25 -14.50 18.16
C GLY A 51 28.86 -14.68 16.77
N GLY A 52 29.03 -13.60 16.00
CA GLY A 52 29.60 -13.65 14.66
C GLY A 52 28.61 -13.99 13.54
N CYS A 53 27.31 -14.16 13.86
CA CYS A 53 26.24 -14.43 12.87
C CYS A 53 25.33 -13.22 12.70
N ASP A 54 24.89 -12.98 11.47
CA ASP A 54 23.86 -12.00 11.14
C ASP A 54 22.48 -12.53 11.57
N VAL A 55 21.92 -11.95 12.62
CA VAL A 55 20.63 -12.37 13.19
C VAL A 55 19.46 -11.53 12.70
N ALA A 56 19.71 -10.32 12.25
CA ALA A 56 18.72 -9.47 11.61
C ALA A 56 19.36 -8.39 10.76
N SER A 57 18.62 -7.90 9.76
CA SER A 57 18.98 -6.70 9.01
C SER A 57 17.76 -5.84 8.73
N LEU A 58 17.96 -4.52 8.64
CA LEU A 58 16.92 -3.57 8.26
C LEU A 58 17.46 -2.58 7.23
N SER A 59 16.74 -2.47 6.12
CA SER A 59 17.08 -1.55 5.03
C SER A 59 16.20 -0.31 5.03
N PHE A 60 16.73 0.83 4.60
CA PHE A 60 16.03 2.10 4.49
C PHE A 60 16.73 3.01 3.47
N THR A 61 16.06 4.07 3.06
CA THR A 61 16.64 5.17 2.28
C THR A 61 16.68 6.44 3.11
N ARG A 62 17.68 7.29 2.87
CA ARG A 62 17.71 8.65 3.43
C ARG A 62 16.97 9.60 2.50
N LYS A 63 16.11 10.42 3.09
CA LYS A 63 15.44 11.51 2.38
C LYS A 63 15.63 12.80 3.19
N GLU A 64 16.23 13.79 2.57
CA GLU A 64 16.28 15.13 3.13
C GLU A 64 15.00 15.87 2.74
N ARG A 65 14.33 16.45 3.72
CA ARG A 65 13.11 17.22 3.56
C ARG A 65 13.40 18.71 3.77
N PRO A 66 12.46 19.62 3.40
CA PRO A 66 12.59 21.03 3.70
C PRO A 66 13.01 21.27 5.14
N PHE A 67 13.74 22.36 5.38
CA PHE A 67 14.32 22.73 6.69
C PHE A 67 15.40 21.77 7.22
N GLY A 68 16.03 20.97 6.34
CA GLY A 68 17.09 20.05 6.71
C GLY A 68 16.61 18.89 7.60
N VAL A 69 15.34 18.47 7.49
CA VAL A 69 14.78 17.34 8.21
C VAL A 69 15.30 16.04 7.60
N ARG A 70 16.03 15.25 8.38
CA ARG A 70 16.61 13.98 7.97
C ARG A 70 15.61 12.86 8.23
N SER A 71 15.11 12.26 7.18
CA SER A 71 14.13 11.17 7.25
C SER A 71 14.74 9.86 6.77
N LEU A 72 14.53 8.78 7.54
CA LEU A 72 14.80 7.40 7.14
C LEU A 72 13.46 6.77 6.78
N VAL A 73 13.32 6.34 5.53
CA VAL A 73 12.04 5.90 4.98
C VAL A 73 12.23 4.69 4.07
N MET A 74 11.14 4.03 3.77
CA MET A 74 11.12 2.94 2.79
C MET A 74 11.38 3.49 1.37
N PRO A 75 12.02 2.71 0.48
CA PRO A 75 12.14 3.04 -0.94
C PRO A 75 10.77 3.21 -1.61
N PRO A 76 10.69 3.91 -2.75
CA PRO A 76 9.47 4.03 -3.54
C PRO A 76 8.88 2.65 -3.89
N TYR A 77 7.55 2.57 -3.99
CA TYR A 77 6.79 1.37 -4.35
C TYR A 77 6.97 0.15 -3.41
N THR A 78 7.79 0.27 -2.37
CA THR A 78 7.94 -0.74 -1.32
C THR A 78 6.74 -0.66 -0.38
N ARG A 79 5.91 -1.70 -0.34
CA ARG A 79 4.64 -1.67 0.40
C ARG A 79 4.83 -1.93 1.87
N THR A 80 5.72 -2.87 2.18
CA THR A 80 6.10 -3.24 3.54
C THR A 80 7.62 -3.41 3.62
N LEU A 81 8.21 -3.09 4.75
CA LEU A 81 9.64 -3.26 4.97
C LEU A 81 9.90 -3.40 6.47
N GLY A 82 9.78 -4.62 6.98
CA GLY A 82 10.22 -5.01 8.31
C GLY A 82 11.68 -5.50 8.31
N PRO A 83 12.25 -5.77 9.47
CA PRO A 83 13.54 -6.43 9.56
C PRO A 83 13.51 -7.82 8.92
N VAL A 84 14.54 -8.16 8.19
CA VAL A 84 14.81 -9.56 7.82
C VAL A 84 15.37 -10.25 9.04
N LEU A 85 14.74 -11.31 9.51
CA LEU A 85 15.11 -12.03 10.73
C LEU A 85 15.72 -13.38 10.36
N ASN A 86 16.94 -13.63 10.85
CA ASN A 86 17.66 -14.91 10.73
C ASN A 86 17.79 -15.59 12.10
N LEU A 87 16.77 -15.40 12.97
CA LEU A 87 16.75 -16.00 14.29
C LEU A 87 16.34 -17.47 14.21
N PRO A 88 16.99 -18.38 14.95
CA PRO A 88 16.59 -19.76 15.01
C PRO A 88 15.20 -19.89 15.63
N PRO A 89 14.44 -20.95 15.27
CA PRO A 89 13.19 -21.27 15.94
C PRO A 89 13.40 -21.38 17.45
N SER A 90 12.52 -20.78 18.22
CA SER A 90 12.57 -20.79 19.69
C SER A 90 11.18 -20.70 20.29
N MET A 91 11.06 -21.10 21.57
CA MET A 91 9.82 -20.96 22.33
C MET A 91 9.37 -19.48 22.39
N PRO A 92 8.08 -19.19 22.59
CA PRO A 92 7.54 -17.83 22.52
C PRO A 92 8.26 -16.81 23.42
N ALA A 93 8.57 -17.17 24.67
CA ALA A 93 9.20 -16.23 25.59
C ALA A 93 10.65 -15.85 25.17
N PRO A 94 11.57 -16.80 24.88
CA PRO A 94 12.86 -16.50 24.29
C PRO A 94 12.75 -15.76 22.94
N ARG A 95 11.79 -16.12 22.09
CA ARG A 95 11.53 -15.42 20.82
C ARG A 95 11.25 -13.95 21.06
N CYS A 96 10.32 -13.64 21.95
CA CYS A 96 9.98 -12.26 22.30
C CYS A 96 11.18 -11.49 22.88
N ALA A 97 12.02 -12.13 23.71
CA ALA A 97 13.23 -11.52 24.24
C ALA A 97 14.25 -11.19 23.12
N ASN A 98 14.45 -12.11 22.19
CA ASN A 98 15.33 -11.91 21.04
C ASN A 98 14.82 -10.77 20.14
N LEU A 99 13.54 -10.73 19.84
CA LEU A 99 12.95 -9.65 19.03
C LEU A 99 13.14 -8.27 19.67
N ARG A 100 12.95 -8.17 21.00
CA ARG A 100 13.19 -6.93 21.75
C ARG A 100 14.65 -6.49 21.66
N ARG A 101 15.57 -7.44 21.77
CA ARG A 101 17.00 -7.16 21.63
C ARG A 101 17.33 -6.69 20.21
N VAL A 102 16.83 -7.38 19.17
CA VAL A 102 17.00 -6.99 17.76
C VAL A 102 16.48 -5.58 17.53
N ALA A 103 15.22 -5.28 17.91
CA ALA A 103 14.64 -3.96 17.70
C ALA A 103 15.47 -2.85 18.39
N ARG A 104 15.94 -3.09 19.62
CA ARG A 104 16.79 -2.15 20.33
C ARG A 104 18.11 -1.92 19.60
N GLU A 105 18.81 -2.98 19.17
CA GLU A 105 20.08 -2.88 18.46
C GLU A 105 19.91 -2.19 17.10
N ILE A 106 18.84 -2.47 16.37
CA ILE A 106 18.47 -1.73 15.14
C ILE A 106 18.33 -0.24 15.46
N MET A 107 17.51 0.14 16.46
CA MET A 107 17.28 1.55 16.78
C MET A 107 18.56 2.28 17.23
N LEU A 108 19.46 1.61 17.93
CA LEU A 108 20.76 2.15 18.32
C LEU A 108 21.73 2.30 17.12
N GLY A 109 21.64 1.41 16.13
CA GLY A 109 22.44 1.44 14.92
C GLY A 109 21.95 2.43 13.87
N LEU A 110 20.71 2.94 13.97
CA LEU A 110 20.19 3.90 13.00
C LEU A 110 21.02 5.18 12.99
N PRO A 111 21.38 5.72 11.81
CA PRO A 111 22.07 6.99 11.72
C PRO A 111 21.21 8.12 12.30
N ARG A 112 21.85 9.25 12.64
CA ARG A 112 21.13 10.42 13.17
C ARG A 112 20.01 10.84 12.24
N HIS A 113 18.79 10.84 12.75
CA HIS A 113 17.58 11.15 12.01
C HIS A 113 16.62 12.02 12.84
N ASP A 114 15.78 12.76 12.16
CA ASP A 114 14.69 13.54 12.76
C ASP A 114 13.36 12.79 12.67
N HIS A 115 13.25 11.89 11.66
CA HIS A 115 12.08 11.03 11.44
C HIS A 115 12.52 9.68 10.90
N PHE A 116 11.96 8.61 11.43
CA PHE A 116 12.09 7.24 10.93
C PHE A 116 10.69 6.65 10.75
N SER A 117 10.43 5.99 9.62
CA SER A 117 9.14 5.35 9.38
C SER A 117 9.27 4.16 8.48
N LEU A 118 8.66 3.05 8.91
CA LEU A 118 8.43 1.87 8.06
C LEU A 118 7.05 1.27 8.32
N ARG A 119 6.61 0.45 7.37
CA ARG A 119 5.38 -0.30 7.44
C ARG A 119 5.71 -1.77 7.45
N LEU A 120 5.26 -2.47 8.48
CA LEU A 120 5.44 -3.90 8.64
C LEU A 120 4.39 -4.67 7.84
N ASP A 121 4.71 -5.88 7.41
CA ASP A 121 3.70 -6.77 6.84
C ASP A 121 2.70 -7.23 7.91
N CYS A 122 1.57 -7.78 7.47
CA CYS A 122 0.53 -8.27 8.40
C CYS A 122 1.03 -9.40 9.31
N GLU A 123 1.98 -10.19 8.80
CA GLU A 123 2.57 -11.33 9.50
C GLU A 123 3.84 -10.97 10.28
N ASP A 124 4.25 -9.71 10.27
CA ASP A 124 5.47 -9.26 10.96
C ASP A 124 5.24 -9.19 12.48
N GLU A 125 6.06 -9.89 13.23
CA GLU A 125 5.97 -10.00 14.70
C GLU A 125 6.77 -8.93 15.46
N THR A 126 7.45 -8.01 14.75
CA THR A 126 8.40 -7.07 15.39
C THR A 126 7.76 -5.80 15.94
N ALA A 127 6.48 -5.53 15.63
CA ALA A 127 5.80 -4.30 16.04
C ALA A 127 5.88 -4.04 17.55
N PHE A 128 5.61 -5.07 18.38
CA PHE A 128 5.68 -4.96 19.84
C PHE A 128 7.11 -4.68 20.32
N ALA A 129 8.10 -5.28 19.68
CA ALA A 129 9.51 -5.07 20.02
C ALA A 129 9.95 -3.62 19.72
N PHE A 130 9.52 -3.06 18.59
CA PHE A 130 9.76 -1.64 18.26
C PHE A 130 9.05 -0.69 19.22
N ALA A 131 7.83 -1.01 19.67
CA ALA A 131 7.14 -0.21 20.69
C ALA A 131 7.97 -0.12 21.98
N LEU A 132 8.52 -1.26 22.44
CA LEU A 132 9.38 -1.30 23.62
C LEU A 132 10.77 -0.64 23.40
N ALA A 133 11.19 -0.49 22.15
CA ALA A 133 12.38 0.26 21.77
C ALA A 133 12.13 1.79 21.62
N GLY A 134 10.93 2.26 21.99
CA GLY A 134 10.58 3.69 22.00
C GLY A 134 9.95 4.21 20.71
N CYS A 135 9.54 3.34 19.80
CA CYS A 135 8.81 3.73 18.61
C CYS A 135 7.30 3.86 18.87
N ALA A 136 6.65 4.79 18.21
CA ALA A 136 5.20 4.83 18.12
C ALA A 136 4.71 3.82 17.09
N ILE A 137 3.63 3.08 17.41
CA ILE A 137 3.02 2.10 16.53
C ILE A 137 1.66 2.61 16.09
N GLY A 138 1.54 2.88 14.79
CA GLY A 138 0.28 3.15 14.12
C GLY A 138 -0.27 1.91 13.45
N GLN A 139 -1.48 2.03 12.88
CA GLN A 139 -2.14 0.96 12.14
C GLN A 139 -2.56 1.46 10.77
N GLN A 140 -2.39 0.63 9.77
CA GLN A 140 -2.97 0.75 8.44
C GLN A 140 -3.69 -0.55 8.10
N PHE A 141 -4.65 -0.46 7.18
CA PHE A 141 -5.38 -1.64 6.74
C PHE A 141 -5.03 -1.96 5.30
N THR A 142 -4.92 -3.25 5.01
CA THR A 142 -4.92 -3.79 3.66
C THR A 142 -6.08 -4.78 3.52
N PHE A 143 -6.38 -5.18 2.30
CA PHE A 143 -7.34 -6.23 1.99
C PHE A 143 -6.58 -7.39 1.37
N ARG A 144 -6.72 -8.58 1.97
CA ARG A 144 -6.08 -9.80 1.48
C ARG A 144 -7.12 -10.88 1.23
N VAL A 145 -6.91 -11.65 0.17
CA VAL A 145 -7.67 -12.86 -0.13
C VAL A 145 -6.71 -14.04 -0.01
N ALA A 146 -7.10 -15.06 0.73
CA ALA A 146 -6.29 -16.26 0.94
C ALA A 146 -6.11 -17.01 -0.40
N ALA A 147 -4.98 -17.68 -0.56
CA ALA A 147 -4.61 -18.38 -1.80
C ALA A 147 -5.56 -19.54 -2.18
N ASP A 148 -6.22 -20.12 -1.18
CA ASP A 148 -7.19 -21.22 -1.31
C ASP A 148 -8.66 -20.75 -1.33
N ALA A 149 -8.89 -19.44 -1.44
CA ALA A 149 -10.25 -18.90 -1.45
C ALA A 149 -10.99 -19.29 -2.74
N ASP A 150 -12.27 -19.61 -2.60
CA ASP A 150 -13.15 -19.93 -3.73
C ASP A 150 -13.72 -18.63 -4.36
N PRO A 151 -13.37 -18.31 -5.63
CA PRO A 151 -13.88 -17.11 -6.29
C PRO A 151 -15.42 -17.02 -6.33
N SER A 152 -16.11 -18.16 -6.43
CA SER A 152 -17.57 -18.18 -6.47
C SER A 152 -18.17 -17.70 -5.16
N ARG A 153 -17.62 -18.14 -4.03
CA ARG A 153 -18.03 -17.68 -2.69
C ARG A 153 -17.66 -16.22 -2.44
N LEU A 154 -16.51 -15.79 -2.95
CA LEU A 154 -16.12 -14.38 -2.86
C LEU A 154 -17.10 -13.49 -3.63
N LEU A 155 -17.56 -13.92 -4.82
CA LEU A 155 -18.52 -13.16 -5.62
C LEU A 155 -19.87 -12.96 -4.91
N GLU A 156 -20.29 -13.90 -4.06
CA GLU A 156 -21.50 -13.78 -3.24
C GLU A 156 -21.36 -12.70 -2.15
N GLN A 157 -20.12 -12.42 -1.70
CA GLN A 157 -19.82 -11.41 -0.68
C GLN A 157 -19.66 -10.00 -1.27
N VAL A 158 -19.48 -9.88 -2.58
CA VAL A 158 -19.35 -8.59 -3.27
C VAL A 158 -20.67 -7.82 -3.19
N ASP A 159 -20.60 -6.52 -2.90
CA ASP A 159 -21.78 -5.64 -2.94
C ASP A 159 -22.50 -5.74 -4.29
N ARG A 160 -23.83 -5.74 -4.26
CA ARG A 160 -24.68 -5.94 -5.46
C ARG A 160 -24.38 -4.92 -6.56
N SER A 161 -24.07 -3.69 -6.21
CA SER A 161 -23.71 -2.63 -7.16
C SER A 161 -22.37 -2.93 -7.82
N THR A 162 -21.38 -3.33 -7.06
CA THR A 162 -20.03 -3.70 -7.54
C THR A 162 -20.08 -4.97 -8.39
N ALA A 163 -20.81 -6.00 -7.98
CA ALA A 163 -21.01 -7.21 -8.80
C ALA A 163 -21.70 -6.89 -10.13
N ARG A 164 -22.63 -5.93 -10.17
CA ARG A 164 -23.24 -5.44 -11.41
C ARG A 164 -22.21 -4.74 -12.31
N LEU A 165 -21.34 -3.92 -11.74
CA LEU A 165 -20.27 -3.23 -12.46
C LEU A 165 -19.31 -4.24 -13.10
N ILE A 166 -18.85 -5.24 -12.34
CA ILE A 166 -17.98 -6.32 -12.84
C ILE A 166 -18.64 -7.03 -14.04
N ARG A 167 -19.90 -7.48 -13.89
CA ARG A 167 -20.63 -8.17 -14.97
C ARG A 167 -20.87 -7.27 -16.19
N ALA A 168 -21.15 -5.98 -16.02
CA ALA A 168 -21.34 -5.05 -17.12
C ALA A 168 -20.03 -4.80 -17.87
N ALA A 169 -18.93 -4.62 -17.14
CA ALA A 169 -17.60 -4.43 -17.72
C ALA A 169 -17.13 -5.68 -18.48
N SER A 170 -17.32 -6.90 -17.94
CA SER A 170 -16.87 -8.15 -18.55
C SER A 170 -17.54 -8.45 -19.91
N ARG A 171 -18.73 -7.90 -20.16
CA ARG A 171 -19.42 -8.02 -21.48
C ARG A 171 -18.84 -7.08 -22.54
N ARG A 172 -18.15 -6.04 -22.14
CA ARG A 172 -17.76 -4.89 -22.98
C ARG A 172 -16.25 -4.77 -23.12
N LEU A 173 -15.50 -5.16 -22.09
CA LEU A 173 -14.06 -5.04 -22.02
C LEU A 173 -13.42 -6.41 -22.14
N ARG A 174 -12.23 -6.45 -22.74
CA ARG A 174 -11.42 -7.66 -22.89
C ARG A 174 -10.19 -7.57 -22.02
N LEU A 175 -9.99 -8.56 -21.16
CA LEU A 175 -8.78 -8.73 -20.36
C LEU A 175 -7.65 -9.25 -21.25
N HIS A 176 -6.45 -8.74 -21.05
CA HIS A 176 -5.23 -9.23 -21.68
C HIS A 176 -4.04 -9.04 -20.75
N GLU A 177 -3.03 -9.87 -20.96
CA GLU A 177 -1.74 -9.80 -20.27
C GLU A 177 -0.67 -9.26 -21.23
N HIS A 178 0.23 -8.42 -20.71
CA HIS A 178 1.36 -7.92 -21.49
C HIS A 178 2.53 -7.49 -20.61
N ALA A 179 3.71 -7.39 -21.24
CA ALA A 179 4.94 -6.89 -20.62
C ALA A 179 5.41 -5.57 -21.24
N ASP A 180 4.53 -4.83 -21.89
CA ASP A 180 4.81 -3.53 -22.49
C ASP A 180 4.60 -2.44 -21.44
N PHE A 181 5.72 -1.95 -20.88
CA PHE A 181 5.69 -0.91 -19.84
C PHE A 181 5.30 0.46 -20.41
N ASP A 182 5.67 0.78 -21.64
CA ASP A 182 5.37 2.08 -22.24
C ASP A 182 3.86 2.18 -22.51
N ARG A 183 3.22 1.11 -22.97
CA ARG A 183 1.76 0.99 -23.07
C ARG A 183 1.05 1.19 -21.73
N PHE A 184 1.59 0.64 -20.64
CA PHE A 184 1.08 0.86 -19.29
C PHE A 184 1.18 2.34 -18.87
N VAL A 185 2.31 2.99 -19.18
CA VAL A 185 2.53 4.40 -18.86
C VAL A 185 1.57 5.31 -19.62
N ASP A 186 1.24 4.98 -20.88
CA ASP A 186 0.24 5.73 -21.67
C ASP A 186 -1.13 5.75 -20.99
N VAL A 187 -1.59 4.61 -20.44
CA VAL A 187 -2.84 4.58 -19.64
C VAL A 187 -2.73 5.42 -18.38
N ALA A 188 -1.56 5.39 -17.73
CA ALA A 188 -1.31 6.18 -16.53
C ALA A 188 -1.37 7.69 -16.79
N TYR A 189 -0.88 8.18 -17.91
CA TYR A 189 -1.00 9.59 -18.29
C TYR A 189 -2.45 10.00 -18.56
N ARG A 190 -3.26 9.15 -19.17
CA ARG A 190 -4.68 9.39 -19.39
C ARG A 190 -5.52 9.28 -18.10
N HIS A 191 -4.97 8.67 -17.05
CA HIS A 191 -5.64 8.60 -15.74
C HIS A 191 -5.83 9.98 -15.11
N HIS A 192 -4.84 10.87 -15.27
CA HIS A 192 -4.85 12.24 -14.71
C HIS A 192 -4.46 13.26 -15.78
N PRO A 193 -5.32 13.50 -16.78
CA PRO A 193 -5.03 14.49 -17.79
C PRO A 193 -4.96 15.88 -17.15
N GLY A 194 -3.83 16.58 -17.36
CA GLY A 194 -3.61 17.92 -16.82
C GLY A 194 -3.19 18.00 -15.34
N GLU A 195 -3.20 16.91 -14.59
CA GLU A 195 -2.65 16.86 -13.24
C GLU A 195 -1.16 16.40 -13.29
N ARG A 196 -0.35 16.91 -12.34
CA ARG A 196 0.99 16.37 -12.13
C ARG A 196 0.86 14.91 -11.72
N ASN A 197 1.30 13.99 -12.58
CA ASN A 197 1.42 12.60 -12.20
C ASN A 197 2.53 12.49 -11.15
N SER A 198 2.17 12.03 -9.94
CA SER A 198 3.10 11.92 -8.81
C SER A 198 3.94 10.65 -8.85
N HIS A 199 3.76 9.79 -9.87
CA HIS A 199 4.52 8.56 -9.99
C HIS A 199 5.93 8.80 -10.55
N ASP A 200 6.94 8.22 -9.89
CA ASP A 200 8.28 8.08 -10.43
C ASP A 200 8.30 6.89 -11.41
N PHE A 201 7.96 7.15 -12.67
CA PHE A 201 7.95 6.12 -13.72
C PHE A 201 9.33 5.52 -14.01
N GLN A 202 10.41 6.25 -13.71
CA GLN A 202 11.76 5.71 -13.89
C GLN A 202 12.04 4.62 -12.82
N ALA A 203 11.72 4.90 -11.56
CA ALA A 203 11.80 3.89 -10.51
C ALA A 203 10.88 2.70 -10.79
N LEU A 204 9.66 2.95 -11.26
CA LEU A 204 8.71 1.91 -11.60
C LEU A 204 9.19 1.06 -12.78
N LYS A 205 9.82 1.66 -13.80
CA LYS A 205 10.42 0.94 -14.94
C LYS A 205 11.58 0.05 -14.49
N ARG A 206 12.47 0.55 -13.61
CA ARG A 206 13.55 -0.27 -13.05
C ARG A 206 13.00 -1.48 -12.29
N LEU A 207 11.98 -1.29 -11.45
CA LEU A 207 11.31 -2.37 -10.73
C LEU A 207 10.65 -3.37 -11.68
N PHE A 208 9.91 -2.89 -12.67
CA PHE A 208 9.27 -3.74 -13.66
C PHE A 208 10.28 -4.62 -14.38
N VAL A 209 11.39 -4.06 -14.86
CA VAL A 209 12.47 -4.82 -15.52
C VAL A 209 13.08 -5.84 -14.57
N ALA A 210 13.38 -5.46 -13.32
CA ALA A 210 13.96 -6.37 -12.34
C ALA A 210 13.01 -7.53 -11.95
N CYS A 211 11.71 -7.26 -11.86
CA CYS A 211 10.68 -8.27 -11.60
C CYS A 211 10.46 -9.20 -12.80
N THR A 212 10.38 -8.66 -14.02
CA THR A 212 10.13 -9.47 -15.24
C THR A 212 11.29 -10.40 -15.55
N GLN A 213 12.54 -9.98 -15.30
CA GLN A 213 13.73 -10.85 -15.39
C GLN A 213 13.64 -12.07 -14.46
N ARG A 214 12.85 -11.95 -13.37
CA ARG A 214 12.62 -13.02 -12.37
C ARG A 214 11.27 -13.70 -12.56
N ARG A 215 10.52 -13.32 -13.59
CA ARG A 215 9.14 -13.80 -13.81
C ARG A 215 8.21 -13.50 -12.64
N GLN A 216 8.38 -12.34 -11.99
CA GLN A 216 7.65 -11.90 -10.79
C GLN A 216 6.84 -10.62 -11.03
N ALA A 217 6.56 -10.28 -12.29
CA ALA A 217 5.68 -9.17 -12.65
C ALA A 217 4.97 -9.41 -13.96
N ILE A 218 3.77 -8.84 -14.06
CA ILE A 218 2.99 -8.75 -15.30
C ILE A 218 2.12 -7.51 -15.26
N ILE A 219 1.69 -7.04 -16.43
CA ILE A 219 0.68 -6.01 -16.55
C ILE A 219 -0.61 -6.67 -17.05
N LEU A 220 -1.68 -6.52 -16.27
CA LEU A 220 -3.03 -6.81 -16.75
C LEU A 220 -3.62 -5.54 -17.34
N GLY A 221 -4.18 -5.63 -18.53
CA GLY A 221 -4.85 -4.56 -19.24
C GLY A 221 -6.29 -4.91 -19.59
N LEU A 222 -7.13 -3.89 -19.71
CA LEU A 222 -8.48 -3.98 -20.24
C LEU A 222 -8.57 -3.13 -21.50
N THR A 223 -9.07 -3.71 -22.59
CA THR A 223 -9.35 -3.00 -23.85
C THR A 223 -10.84 -2.92 -24.12
N ASP A 224 -11.25 -1.81 -24.77
CA ASP A 224 -12.61 -1.66 -25.31
C ASP A 224 -12.78 -2.43 -26.64
N ALA A 225 -14.00 -2.36 -27.22
CA ALA A 225 -14.32 -3.02 -28.49
C ALA A 225 -13.52 -2.45 -29.68
N GLN A 226 -12.95 -1.27 -29.56
CA GLN A 226 -12.11 -0.61 -30.54
C GLN A 226 -10.62 -0.94 -30.38
N GLY A 227 -10.26 -1.71 -29.34
CA GLY A 227 -8.88 -2.09 -29.06
C GLY A 227 -8.09 -1.06 -28.26
N HIS A 228 -8.72 -0.03 -27.73
CA HIS A 228 -8.05 0.96 -26.89
C HIS A 228 -7.92 0.46 -25.44
N ASP A 229 -6.73 0.66 -24.84
CA ASP A 229 -6.54 0.40 -23.43
C ASP A 229 -7.32 1.40 -22.58
N VAL A 230 -8.18 0.89 -21.72
CA VAL A 230 -9.04 1.69 -20.84
C VAL A 230 -8.67 1.58 -19.36
N ALA A 231 -7.98 0.53 -18.98
CA ALA A 231 -7.43 0.36 -17.64
C ALA A 231 -6.25 -0.61 -17.66
N SER A 232 -5.33 -0.46 -16.73
CA SER A 232 -4.21 -1.39 -16.55
C SER A 232 -3.72 -1.40 -15.11
N VAL A 233 -3.07 -2.49 -14.71
CA VAL A 233 -2.43 -2.62 -13.40
C VAL A 233 -1.11 -3.36 -13.54
N LEU A 234 -0.10 -2.87 -12.86
CA LEU A 234 1.14 -3.60 -12.64
C LEU A 234 0.96 -4.50 -11.42
N LEU A 235 1.08 -5.81 -11.64
CA LEU A 235 1.10 -6.84 -10.62
C LEU A 235 2.53 -7.31 -10.39
N VAL A 236 2.87 -7.57 -9.13
CA VAL A 236 4.15 -8.17 -8.74
C VAL A 236 3.89 -9.24 -7.69
N TRP A 237 4.73 -10.28 -7.64
CA TRP A 237 4.56 -11.34 -6.65
C TRP A 237 5.90 -11.89 -6.17
N GLY A 238 5.85 -12.48 -4.98
CA GLY A 238 6.95 -13.19 -4.35
C GLY A 238 6.53 -13.67 -2.97
N TYR A 239 7.17 -14.69 -2.48
CA TYR A 239 6.88 -15.28 -1.17
C TYR A 239 5.40 -15.62 -0.98
N GLY A 240 4.78 -16.23 -2.00
CA GLY A 240 3.39 -16.68 -1.97
C GLY A 240 2.34 -15.56 -2.01
N THR A 241 2.71 -14.29 -2.20
CA THR A 241 1.78 -13.16 -2.25
C THR A 241 1.90 -12.38 -3.56
N LEU A 242 0.76 -12.10 -4.19
CA LEU A 242 0.64 -11.19 -5.32
C LEU A 242 0.09 -9.84 -4.85
N TYR A 243 0.75 -8.78 -5.26
CA TYR A 243 0.43 -7.41 -4.90
C TYR A 243 -0.16 -6.64 -6.09
N TYR A 244 -1.32 -6.03 -5.87
CA TYR A 244 -1.98 -5.09 -6.79
C TYR A 244 -1.27 -3.73 -6.71
N LEU A 245 -0.11 -3.61 -7.39
CA LEU A 245 0.86 -2.57 -7.06
C LEU A 245 0.46 -1.17 -7.53
N VAL A 246 0.22 -0.98 -8.82
CA VAL A 246 -0.06 0.35 -9.41
C VAL A 246 -1.17 0.22 -10.46
N PRO A 247 -2.44 0.51 -10.11
CA PRO A 247 -3.54 0.55 -11.06
C PRO A 247 -3.72 1.91 -11.70
N HIS A 248 -4.09 1.92 -12.98
CA HIS A 248 -4.49 3.10 -13.73
C HIS A 248 -5.74 2.83 -14.58
N ARG A 249 -6.50 3.86 -14.88
CA ARG A 249 -7.59 3.81 -15.85
C ARG A 249 -7.69 5.10 -16.66
N ASP A 250 -8.12 5.00 -17.89
CA ASP A 250 -8.50 6.15 -18.70
C ASP A 250 -9.86 6.68 -18.21
N ARG A 251 -9.87 7.89 -17.64
CA ARG A 251 -11.09 8.49 -17.05
C ARG A 251 -12.08 8.99 -18.10
N GLU A 252 -11.62 9.24 -19.32
CA GLU A 252 -12.47 9.70 -20.41
C GLU A 252 -13.22 8.54 -21.06
N ARG A 253 -12.55 7.37 -21.19
CA ARG A 253 -13.07 6.19 -21.88
C ARG A 253 -13.73 5.16 -20.97
N SER A 254 -13.47 5.21 -19.67
CA SER A 254 -13.97 4.19 -18.73
C SER A 254 -14.48 4.78 -17.43
N GLY A 255 -15.53 4.17 -16.90
CA GLY A 255 -16.07 4.42 -15.56
C GLY A 255 -15.41 3.60 -14.47
N GLY A 256 -16.01 3.61 -13.29
CA GLY A 256 -15.56 2.80 -12.14
C GLY A 256 -15.68 1.29 -12.37
N ASP A 257 -16.47 0.87 -13.36
CA ASP A 257 -16.69 -0.50 -13.77
C ASP A 257 -15.40 -1.17 -14.31
N ALA A 258 -14.56 -0.43 -15.07
CA ALA A 258 -13.26 -0.95 -15.52
C ALA A 258 -12.33 -1.25 -14.33
N ASN A 259 -12.28 -0.37 -13.31
CA ASN A 259 -11.50 -0.64 -12.10
C ASN A 259 -12.03 -1.85 -11.34
N ALA A 260 -13.37 -2.02 -11.28
CA ALA A 260 -13.98 -3.15 -10.59
C ALA A 260 -13.63 -4.48 -11.28
N LEU A 261 -13.71 -4.53 -12.62
CA LEU A 261 -13.32 -5.70 -13.37
C LEU A 261 -11.82 -5.98 -13.26
N LEU A 262 -10.98 -4.94 -13.36
CA LEU A 262 -9.53 -5.10 -13.30
C LEU A 262 -9.07 -5.66 -11.95
N LEU A 263 -9.62 -5.14 -10.84
CA LEU A 263 -9.32 -5.62 -9.50
C LEU A 263 -9.79 -7.07 -9.31
N TRP A 264 -11.01 -7.39 -9.78
CA TRP A 264 -11.55 -8.74 -9.73
C TRP A 264 -10.69 -9.72 -10.53
N SER A 265 -10.35 -9.39 -11.78
CA SER A 265 -9.50 -10.22 -12.63
C SER A 265 -8.08 -10.41 -12.07
N ALA A 266 -7.54 -9.39 -11.41
CA ALA A 266 -6.25 -9.53 -10.74
C ALA A 266 -6.31 -10.48 -9.53
N MET A 267 -7.43 -10.49 -8.81
CA MET A 267 -7.67 -11.45 -7.73
C MET A 267 -7.79 -12.88 -8.29
N GLU A 268 -8.61 -13.11 -9.34
CA GLU A 268 -8.71 -14.42 -10.01
C GLU A 268 -7.33 -14.89 -10.50
N PHE A 269 -6.55 -13.99 -11.15
CA PHE A 269 -5.19 -14.27 -11.59
C PHE A 269 -4.26 -14.74 -10.45
N ALA A 270 -4.41 -14.19 -9.24
CA ALA A 270 -3.64 -14.61 -8.08
C ALA A 270 -4.08 -16.00 -7.59
N LEU A 271 -5.39 -16.22 -7.45
CA LEU A 271 -5.95 -17.48 -6.94
C LEU A 271 -5.66 -18.66 -7.89
N ASP A 272 -5.75 -18.45 -9.21
CA ASP A 272 -5.38 -19.47 -10.23
C ASP A 272 -3.93 -19.93 -10.09
N ARG A 273 -3.09 -19.14 -9.44
CA ARG A 273 -1.67 -19.43 -9.20
C ARG A 273 -1.37 -19.83 -7.75
N GLY A 274 -2.39 -20.02 -6.92
CA GLY A 274 -2.22 -20.37 -5.52
C GLY A 274 -1.52 -19.29 -4.70
N LEU A 275 -1.71 -18.01 -5.06
CA LEU A 275 -1.10 -16.86 -4.37
C LEU A 275 -2.12 -16.12 -3.52
N VAL A 276 -1.70 -15.67 -2.35
CA VAL A 276 -2.45 -14.67 -1.58
C VAL A 276 -2.55 -13.40 -2.41
N PHE A 277 -3.75 -12.83 -2.55
CA PHE A 277 -3.95 -11.57 -3.23
C PHE A 277 -3.96 -10.41 -2.24
N ASP A 278 -3.05 -9.46 -2.36
CA ASP A 278 -2.96 -8.26 -1.51
C ASP A 278 -3.21 -7.00 -2.32
N VAL A 279 -4.29 -6.28 -1.98
CA VAL A 279 -4.72 -5.08 -2.70
C VAL A 279 -3.97 -3.83 -2.25
N ASP A 280 -3.18 -3.94 -1.17
CA ASP A 280 -2.59 -2.80 -0.48
C ASP A 280 -3.64 -1.91 0.25
N GLY A 281 -3.19 -0.78 0.75
CA GLY A 281 -4.04 0.15 1.49
C GLY A 281 -4.84 1.10 0.61
N TYR A 282 -5.42 2.11 1.24
CA TYR A 282 -6.20 3.16 0.58
C TYR A 282 -5.71 4.55 1.01
N HIS A 283 -5.85 5.52 0.10
CA HIS A 283 -5.41 6.90 0.35
C HIS A 283 -6.58 7.88 0.53
N SER A 284 -7.80 7.44 0.25
CA SER A 284 -8.99 8.28 0.36
C SER A 284 -10.21 7.49 0.82
N ALA A 285 -11.21 8.18 1.35
CA ALA A 285 -12.49 7.57 1.71
C ALA A 285 -13.17 6.89 0.51
N GLY A 286 -13.04 7.46 -0.70
CA GLY A 286 -13.58 6.87 -1.92
C GLY A 286 -12.90 5.55 -2.27
N THR A 287 -11.57 5.47 -2.18
CA THR A 287 -10.83 4.22 -2.39
C THR A 287 -11.17 3.19 -1.30
N ALA A 288 -11.29 3.61 -0.03
CA ALA A 288 -11.69 2.72 1.05
C ALA A 288 -13.08 2.13 0.82
N SER A 289 -14.06 2.96 0.43
CA SER A 289 -15.41 2.50 0.08
C SER A 289 -15.40 1.53 -1.10
N PHE A 290 -14.65 1.85 -2.15
CA PHE A 290 -14.49 0.98 -3.32
C PHE A 290 -13.91 -0.39 -2.94
N LEU A 291 -12.80 -0.44 -2.21
CA LEU A 291 -12.18 -1.70 -1.80
C LEU A 291 -13.07 -2.50 -0.85
N SER A 292 -13.76 -1.83 0.07
CA SER A 292 -14.69 -2.48 1.00
C SER A 292 -15.87 -3.14 0.30
N SER A 293 -16.29 -2.65 -0.87
CA SER A 293 -17.41 -3.20 -1.62
C SER A 293 -17.16 -4.59 -2.22
N PHE A 294 -15.90 -5.04 -2.24
CA PHE A 294 -15.55 -6.41 -2.67
C PHE A 294 -15.72 -7.47 -1.57
N GLY A 295 -15.92 -7.05 -0.32
CA GLY A 295 -16.06 -7.98 0.80
C GLY A 295 -14.75 -8.69 1.20
N PHE A 296 -13.61 -8.31 0.66
CA PHE A 296 -12.32 -8.94 0.98
C PHE A 296 -11.95 -8.77 2.47
N PRO A 297 -11.35 -9.79 3.10
CA PRO A 297 -10.89 -9.72 4.48
C PRO A 297 -9.90 -8.58 4.70
N ARG A 298 -10.08 -7.84 5.81
CA ARG A 298 -9.21 -6.74 6.20
C ARG A 298 -8.12 -7.25 7.14
N HIS A 299 -6.89 -6.87 6.86
CA HIS A 299 -5.72 -7.17 7.68
C HIS A 299 -5.05 -5.90 8.15
N ILE A 300 -4.47 -5.95 9.35
CA ILE A 300 -3.76 -4.81 9.95
C ILE A 300 -2.28 -4.90 9.57
N ARG A 301 -1.73 -3.80 9.10
CA ARG A 301 -0.29 -3.56 8.98
C ARG A 301 0.12 -2.55 10.04
N HIS A 302 1.17 -2.82 10.77
CA HIS A 302 1.71 -1.88 11.73
C HIS A 302 2.63 -0.88 11.04
N VAL A 303 2.52 0.39 11.45
CA VAL A 303 3.41 1.47 11.02
C VAL A 303 4.28 1.85 12.19
N VAL A 304 5.56 1.57 12.08
CA VAL A 304 6.56 1.94 13.08
C VAL A 304 7.07 3.34 12.77
N THR A 305 7.03 4.23 13.74
CA THR A 305 7.56 5.59 13.60
C THR A 305 8.38 6.00 14.80
N HIS A 306 9.48 6.68 14.55
CA HIS A 306 10.27 7.35 15.58
C HIS A 306 10.57 8.78 15.15
N CYS A 307 10.40 9.75 16.06
CA CYS A 307 10.71 11.14 15.82
C CYS A 307 11.66 11.66 16.92
N SER A 308 12.74 12.30 16.52
CA SER A 308 13.57 13.06 17.46
C SER A 308 12.81 14.26 18.01
N LEU A 309 13.27 14.83 19.13
CA LEU A 309 12.69 16.06 19.68
C LEU A 309 12.68 17.19 18.63
N ARG A 310 13.79 17.34 17.89
CA ARG A 310 13.90 18.29 16.77
C ARG A 310 12.84 18.00 15.69
N GLY A 311 12.67 16.73 15.32
CA GLY A 311 11.66 16.32 14.34
C GLY A 311 10.24 16.64 14.78
N LEU A 312 9.92 16.45 16.05
CA LEU A 312 8.62 16.81 16.63
C LEU A 312 8.35 18.33 16.58
N ILE A 313 9.35 19.16 16.95
CA ILE A 313 9.26 20.62 16.89
C ILE A 313 9.05 21.07 15.45
N LEU A 314 9.85 20.58 14.50
CA LEU A 314 9.76 20.95 13.09
C LEU A 314 8.43 20.50 12.47
N LYS A 315 7.92 19.33 12.86
CA LYS A 315 6.60 18.85 12.43
C LYS A 315 5.47 19.72 12.99
N GLY A 316 5.57 20.15 14.25
CA GLY A 316 4.64 21.10 14.86
C GLY A 316 4.62 22.45 14.14
N LEU A 317 5.79 22.99 13.80
CA LEU A 317 5.94 24.24 13.04
C LEU A 317 5.38 24.09 11.62
N HIS A 318 5.62 22.97 10.95
CA HIS A 318 5.09 22.71 9.61
C HIS A 318 3.57 22.60 9.61
N GLY A 319 2.98 21.86 10.54
CA GLY A 319 1.53 21.77 10.70
C GLY A 319 0.89 23.14 11.06
N TRP A 320 1.59 23.99 11.80
CA TRP A 320 1.15 25.35 12.10
C TRP A 320 1.22 26.25 10.84
N TRP A 321 2.24 26.09 10.00
CA TRP A 321 2.41 26.81 8.73
C TRP A 321 1.40 26.38 7.68
N GLU A 322 1.16 25.07 7.52
CA GLU A 322 0.13 24.53 6.63
C GLU A 322 -1.28 25.01 7.01
N ASN A 323 -1.58 25.07 8.31
CA ASN A 323 -2.87 25.60 8.79
C ASN A 323 -3.03 27.12 8.58
N ARG A 324 -1.94 27.87 8.43
CA ARG A 324 -1.98 29.31 8.09
C ARG A 324 -2.01 29.59 6.58
N GLY A 325 -1.42 28.69 5.76
CA GLY A 325 -1.29 28.86 4.32
C GLY A 325 -2.23 28.01 3.47
N ALA A 326 -2.93 27.05 4.09
CA ALA A 326 -3.66 26.03 3.33
C ALA A 326 -5.03 26.48 2.89
N ARG A 327 -5.08 27.10 1.73
CA ARG A 327 -6.23 26.87 0.83
C ARG A 327 -5.96 25.82 -0.25
N ASP A 328 -4.71 25.41 -0.53
CA ASP A 328 -4.46 24.54 -1.70
C ASP A 328 -3.17 23.70 -1.67
N LEU A 329 -2.79 23.06 -0.60
CA LEU A 329 -1.71 22.06 -0.65
C LEU A 329 -2.20 20.70 -0.16
N ARG A 330 -2.40 19.79 -1.12
CA ARG A 330 -2.67 18.36 -0.86
C ARG A 330 -1.45 17.72 -0.19
N PRO A 331 -1.62 16.86 0.84
CA PRO A 331 -0.51 16.16 1.47
C PRO A 331 0.20 15.24 0.47
N ASP A 332 1.53 15.19 0.55
CA ASP A 332 2.39 14.29 -0.22
C ASP A 332 1.90 12.83 -0.06
N PRO A 333 1.45 12.17 -1.14
CA PRO A 333 0.91 10.81 -1.08
C PRO A 333 1.96 9.75 -0.69
N LEU A 334 3.23 10.13 -0.62
CA LEU A 334 4.32 9.25 -0.19
C LEU A 334 4.61 9.33 1.32
N CYS A 335 3.98 10.25 2.04
CA CYS A 335 4.08 10.33 3.48
C CYS A 335 2.95 9.53 4.12
N GLY A 336 3.14 8.21 4.28
CA GLY A 336 2.20 7.28 4.90
C GLY A 336 1.92 7.51 6.38
N ILE A 337 1.84 8.76 6.84
CA ILE A 337 1.41 9.15 8.17
C ILE A 337 0.17 10.02 8.01
N GLN A 338 -0.94 9.41 7.63
CA GLN A 338 -2.24 9.94 7.99
C GLN A 338 -2.73 9.20 9.23
N MET A 339 -2.38 9.73 10.40
CA MET A 339 -3.26 9.58 11.55
C MET A 339 -4.61 10.16 11.15
N GLY A 340 -5.66 9.34 11.23
CA GLY A 340 -6.99 9.59 10.74
C GLY A 340 -7.61 10.92 11.19
N ASN A 341 -7.42 11.95 10.38
CA ASN A 341 -8.34 13.05 10.26
C ASN A 341 -9.09 12.87 8.93
N ALA A 342 -9.87 11.80 8.84
CA ALA A 342 -10.96 11.75 7.88
C ALA A 342 -11.87 12.92 8.20
N ARG A 343 -11.82 13.99 7.39
CA ARG A 343 -12.84 15.04 7.45
C ARG A 343 -14.17 14.35 7.19
N LEU A 344 -15.03 14.31 8.20
CA LEU A 344 -16.41 13.88 8.05
C LEU A 344 -17.03 14.58 6.83
N PRO A 345 -17.75 13.86 5.97
CA PRO A 345 -18.47 14.47 4.86
C PRO A 345 -19.33 15.62 5.36
N GLN A 346 -19.45 16.69 4.58
CA GLN A 346 -20.20 17.90 4.98
C GLN A 346 -21.65 17.60 5.43
N ARG A 347 -22.28 16.54 4.93
CA ARG A 347 -23.61 16.10 5.38
C ARG A 347 -23.68 15.73 6.86
N LEU A 348 -22.67 15.08 7.42
CA LEU A 348 -22.63 14.74 8.86
C LEU A 348 -22.32 15.94 9.76
N ARG A 349 -21.80 17.05 9.21
CA ARG A 349 -21.63 18.32 9.96
C ARG A 349 -22.94 19.08 10.13
N GLN A 350 -23.93 18.87 9.27
CA GLN A 350 -25.25 19.51 9.39
C GLN A 350 -26.11 18.84 10.46
N GLU A 351 -25.97 17.54 10.67
CA GLU A 351 -26.73 16.79 11.70
C GLU A 351 -26.21 17.00 13.13
N ALA A 352 -24.99 17.55 13.28
CA ALA A 352 -24.36 17.80 14.58
C ALA A 352 -24.58 19.24 15.11
N ARG A 353 -25.43 20.07 14.48
CA ARG A 353 -25.83 21.34 15.04
C ARG A 353 -26.92 21.13 16.08
N PRO A 354 -26.78 21.56 17.35
CA PRO A 354 -27.86 21.51 18.30
C PRO A 354 -28.99 22.40 17.81
N GLU A 355 -30.21 21.86 17.80
CA GLU A 355 -31.42 22.63 17.54
C GLU A 355 -31.48 23.83 18.50
N GLN A 356 -31.37 25.01 17.94
CA GLN A 356 -31.73 26.23 18.66
C GLN A 356 -33.24 26.21 18.86
N ARG A 357 -33.70 25.93 20.08
CA ARG A 357 -35.09 26.07 20.48
C ARG A 357 -35.52 27.51 20.24
N HIS A 358 -36.37 27.72 19.25
CA HIS A 358 -37.06 28.98 19.06
C HIS A 358 -37.98 29.19 20.25
N GLY A 359 -37.85 30.42 20.83
CA GLY A 359 -38.57 30.85 21.99
C GLY A 359 -40.09 30.87 21.80
N GLN A 360 -40.78 30.61 22.89
CA GLN A 360 -42.21 30.75 23.04
C GLN A 360 -42.66 32.19 22.79
N PRO A 361 -43.82 32.42 22.12
CA PRO A 361 -44.38 33.75 22.04
C PRO A 361 -45.03 34.18 23.37
N ALA A 362 -44.72 35.37 23.80
CA ALA A 362 -45.26 36.02 25.00
C ALA A 362 -46.78 36.16 24.91
N LEU A 363 -47.50 35.68 25.91
CA LEU A 363 -48.91 35.94 26.18
C LEU A 363 -49.08 37.42 26.52
N LYS A 364 -49.84 38.16 25.69
CA LYS A 364 -50.35 39.50 26.02
C LYS A 364 -51.46 39.38 27.05
N ALA A 365 -51.25 39.93 28.22
CA ALA A 365 -52.32 40.18 29.19
C ALA A 365 -53.23 41.33 28.68
N GLY A 366 -54.48 41.02 28.46
CA GLY A 366 -55.51 42.01 28.20
C GLY A 366 -56.00 42.61 29.52
N SER A 367 -55.88 43.93 29.67
CA SER A 367 -56.55 44.69 30.69
C SER A 367 -58.04 44.88 30.35
N ARG A 368 -58.89 44.63 31.31
CA ARG A 368 -60.29 45.11 31.31
C ARG A 368 -60.39 46.40 32.10
N GLN A 369 -61.08 47.29 31.47
CA GLN A 369 -62.15 47.81 32.21
C GLN A 369 -63.32 46.95 32.09
#